data_3f02e296d876d4016dcb3e04813c5b0e
#
_entry.id   3f02e296d876d4016dcb3e04813c5b0e
#
_cell.length_a   1.000
_cell.length_b   1.000
_cell.length_c   1.000
_cell.angle_alpha   90.00
_cell.angle_beta   90.00
_cell.angle_gamma   90.00
#
_symmetry.space_group_name_H-M   'P 1'
#
loop_
_entity.id
_entity.type
_entity.pdbx_description
1 polymer ?
#
loop_
_entity_poly.entity_id
_entity_poly.type
_entity_poly.pdbx_seq_one_letter_code
_entity_poly.pdbx_strand_id
1 'polypeptide(L)'
;MNLHTALEDGFDFFTKPVQVEISDAPLTSDAGLLPMRQFDDRIGFTQQFANALHDPRDPSRIEHSFRDMTRMRIFGILAGYEDQNDHDTLRTDPVFKLLADRSPDDADLASQPTLSRFENLIDIPSLWRLRDVFIDQFVASFAEPPVTLTFDIDAIDDPTHGNQQLTLFHGYYEQYQYLPLVITCAQTDDIVMHSLRHGTAAASLGADDDLKYLVTRLRAAWPNVRIRVRGDCGFGVPLMHELCDRLDVIYTFGQSSNAVLQRETEELLAEAVRRWDETHEPQRLFTGFWYQAKTWTRPRWVIAKCEAHAQGTNRRFITTNRAGAEAYLEAAYDDYAMRGESENRNKEFKCGVAMDRLSDHRFMANYFRLYLHAAALNLMVRLRREVADPPPSPTSEMPTEALPEPNRKRYQNARRRRDPLGEGQPATWRLMVIKVAATVEVSCRRVVVRLSGSWPHRSLWERVMKHVVNRPPGARFCPG
;
A
#
# COMPACT_ATOMS: atom_id res chain seq x y z
N MET A 1 1.55 47.95 10.69
CA MET A 1 2.53 48.39 9.70
C MET A 1 2.66 47.25 8.69
N ASN A 2 2.05 47.39 7.52
CA ASN A 2 2.18 46.37 6.48
C ASN A 2 3.53 46.57 5.79
N LEU A 3 4.49 45.75 6.12
CA LEU A 3 5.76 45.67 5.40
C LEU A 3 5.54 44.75 4.18
N HIS A 4 4.95 45.31 3.12
CA HIS A 4 5.07 44.71 1.79
C HIS A 4 6.51 44.97 1.32
N THR A 5 7.36 43.97 1.48
CA THR A 5 8.67 43.98 0.82
C THR A 5 8.46 43.58 -0.63
N ALA A 6 8.24 44.55 -1.50
CA ALA A 6 8.29 44.32 -2.93
C ALA A 6 9.70 43.86 -3.29
N LEU A 7 9.86 42.76 -4.02
CA LEU A 7 11.11 42.43 -4.67
C LEU A 7 11.34 43.50 -5.75
N GLU A 8 12.44 44.22 -5.69
CA GLU A 8 12.73 45.34 -6.62
C GLU A 8 12.83 44.89 -8.09
N ASP A 9 12.98 43.59 -8.36
CA ASP A 9 13.09 43.04 -9.70
C ASP A 9 11.78 42.39 -10.14
N GLY A 10 11.00 43.12 -10.94
CA GLY A 10 9.82 42.57 -11.61
C GLY A 10 10.21 41.82 -12.88
N PHE A 11 9.32 40.95 -13.36
CA PHE A 11 9.48 40.26 -14.63
C PHE A 11 8.90 41.12 -15.77
N ASP A 12 9.59 41.21 -16.90
CA ASP A 12 9.25 42.03 -18.07
C ASP A 12 8.81 41.22 -19.30
N PHE A 13 8.59 39.90 -19.16
CA PHE A 13 8.16 39.02 -20.26
C PHE A 13 6.72 39.30 -20.74
N PHE A 14 5.98 40.16 -20.06
CA PHE A 14 4.61 40.51 -20.36
C PHE A 14 4.47 42.01 -20.68
N THR A 15 3.35 42.42 -21.31
CA THR A 15 3.08 43.81 -21.68
C THR A 15 2.99 44.79 -20.51
N LYS A 16 2.74 44.27 -19.31
CA LYS A 16 2.79 45.04 -18.04
C LYS A 16 3.84 44.40 -17.13
N PRO A 17 4.57 45.21 -16.36
CA PRO A 17 5.49 44.65 -15.35
C PRO A 17 4.77 43.67 -14.44
N VAL A 18 5.37 42.50 -14.23
CA VAL A 18 4.88 41.49 -13.24
C VAL A 18 5.69 41.66 -11.99
N GLN A 19 5.06 42.09 -10.92
CA GLN A 19 5.69 42.22 -9.59
C GLN A 19 5.32 41.03 -8.72
N VAL A 20 6.26 40.53 -7.93
CA VAL A 20 6.07 39.47 -6.95
C VAL A 20 6.22 40.08 -5.56
N GLU A 21 5.23 39.88 -4.72
CA GLU A 21 5.24 40.36 -3.32
C GLU A 21 5.11 39.19 -2.36
N ILE A 22 5.76 39.26 -1.21
CA ILE A 22 5.61 38.31 -0.13
C ILE A 22 4.41 38.72 0.72
N SER A 23 3.48 37.79 0.96
CA SER A 23 2.32 38.01 1.78
C SER A 23 2.50 37.37 3.17
N ASP A 24 2.21 38.12 4.23
CA ASP A 24 2.19 37.63 5.62
C ASP A 24 0.90 36.85 5.96
N ALA A 25 0.01 36.65 4.99
CA ALA A 25 -1.22 35.89 5.21
C ALA A 25 -0.92 34.44 5.61
N PRO A 26 -1.60 33.86 6.61
CA PRO A 26 -1.45 32.46 6.97
C PRO A 26 -1.93 31.57 5.81
N LEU A 27 -1.01 31.15 4.98
CA LEU A 27 -1.26 30.33 3.79
C LEU A 27 -0.81 28.90 4.03
N THR A 28 -1.53 27.98 3.43
CA THR A 28 -1.13 26.57 3.28
C THR A 28 -1.27 26.13 1.84
N SER A 29 -0.48 25.17 1.41
CA SER A 29 -0.66 24.48 0.13
C SER A 29 -1.42 23.15 0.28
N ASP A 30 -1.76 22.73 1.49
CA ASP A 30 -2.14 21.37 1.83
C ASP A 30 -3.53 21.26 2.50
N ALA A 31 -4.43 22.23 2.23
CA ALA A 31 -5.77 22.26 2.84
C ALA A 31 -6.62 21.01 2.51
N GLY A 32 -6.27 20.27 1.48
CA GLY A 32 -6.92 19.00 1.15
C GLY A 32 -6.62 17.85 2.12
N LEU A 33 -5.71 18.04 3.08
CA LEU A 33 -5.51 17.10 4.17
C LEU A 33 -6.64 17.12 5.21
N LEU A 34 -7.42 18.19 5.29
CA LEU A 34 -8.51 18.31 6.27
C LEU A 34 -9.58 17.22 6.12
N PRO A 35 -10.08 16.88 4.91
CA PRO A 35 -10.95 15.73 4.73
C PRO A 35 -10.32 14.41 5.17
N MET A 36 -9.02 14.21 4.91
CA MET A 36 -8.31 13.01 5.33
C MET A 36 -8.19 12.94 6.85
N ARG A 37 -7.98 14.08 7.52
CA ARG A 37 -7.95 14.16 8.98
C ARG A 37 -9.31 13.84 9.60
N GLN A 38 -10.41 14.34 9.01
CA GLN A 38 -11.78 14.01 9.44
C GLN A 38 -12.10 12.53 9.22
N PHE A 39 -11.61 11.95 8.12
CA PHE A 39 -11.72 10.52 7.85
C PHE A 39 -10.95 9.70 8.89
N ASP A 40 -9.71 10.10 9.19
CA ASP A 40 -8.88 9.48 10.22
C ASP A 40 -9.55 9.51 11.60
N ASP A 41 -10.17 10.63 11.98
CA ASP A 41 -10.93 10.71 13.24
C ASP A 41 -12.05 9.69 13.31
N ARG A 42 -12.76 9.49 12.21
CA ARG A 42 -13.87 8.54 12.14
C ARG A 42 -13.43 7.10 12.34
N ILE A 43 -12.29 6.71 11.74
CA ILE A 43 -11.77 5.35 11.85
C ILE A 43 -10.81 5.16 13.03
N GLY A 44 -10.31 6.24 13.59
CA GLY A 44 -9.41 6.26 14.75
C GLY A 44 -8.01 5.72 14.48
N PHE A 45 -7.53 5.73 13.23
CA PHE A 45 -6.30 5.02 12.85
C PHE A 45 -5.05 5.65 13.47
N THR A 46 -4.81 6.96 13.29
CA THR A 46 -3.63 7.61 13.87
C THR A 46 -3.65 7.63 15.40
N GLN A 47 -4.85 7.66 16.00
CA GLN A 47 -4.98 7.55 17.46
C GLN A 47 -4.58 6.17 17.96
N GLN A 48 -5.07 5.10 17.32
CA GLN A 48 -4.69 3.72 17.69
C GLN A 48 -3.21 3.46 17.41
N PHE A 49 -2.69 3.98 16.31
CA PHE A 49 -1.26 3.92 15.97
C PHE A 49 -0.41 4.54 17.10
N ALA A 50 -0.73 5.77 17.51
CA ALA A 50 -0.01 6.45 18.59
C ALA A 50 -0.14 5.74 19.94
N ASN A 51 -1.32 5.19 20.26
CA ASN A 51 -1.55 4.45 21.50
C ASN A 51 -0.77 3.12 21.55
N ALA A 52 -0.38 2.56 20.43
CA ALA A 52 0.46 1.37 20.36
C ALA A 52 1.92 1.63 20.73
N LEU A 53 2.34 2.89 20.72
CA LEU A 53 3.71 3.28 21.02
C LEU A 53 3.91 3.45 22.53
N HIS A 54 5.04 2.94 23.03
CA HIS A 54 5.45 3.21 24.40
C HIS A 54 6.26 4.49 24.45
N ASP A 55 5.77 5.49 25.19
CA ASP A 55 6.48 6.74 25.41
C ASP A 55 7.27 6.68 26.73
N PRO A 56 8.60 6.54 26.69
CA PRO A 56 9.43 6.45 27.89
C PRO A 56 9.73 7.84 28.52
N ARG A 57 9.25 8.92 27.91
CA ARG A 57 9.56 10.29 28.37
C ARG A 57 8.79 10.65 29.64
N ASP A 58 9.33 11.54 30.43
CA ASP A 58 8.65 12.13 31.59
C ASP A 58 7.42 12.93 31.12
N PRO A 59 6.21 12.58 31.56
CA PRO A 59 4.98 13.25 31.12
C PRO A 59 4.99 14.77 31.37
N SER A 60 5.68 15.25 32.39
CA SER A 60 5.75 16.67 32.72
C SER A 60 6.62 17.50 31.76
N ARG A 61 7.39 16.84 30.89
CA ARG A 61 8.31 17.43 29.92
C ARG A 61 7.91 17.18 28.45
N ILE A 62 6.72 16.62 28.23
CA ILE A 62 6.23 16.34 26.88
C ILE A 62 5.59 17.61 26.33
N GLU A 63 6.25 18.26 25.38
CA GLU A 63 5.72 19.38 24.60
C GLU A 63 4.94 18.88 23.38
N HIS A 64 5.46 17.84 22.70
CA HIS A 64 4.86 17.21 21.54
C HIS A 64 4.55 15.75 21.87
N SER A 65 3.26 15.39 21.81
CA SER A 65 2.82 14.03 22.06
C SER A 65 3.22 13.08 20.91
N PHE A 66 3.28 11.78 21.18
CA PHE A 66 3.49 10.81 20.11
C PHE A 66 2.34 10.84 19.08
N ARG A 67 1.12 11.19 19.48
CA ARG A 67 0.00 11.38 18.57
C ARG A 67 0.24 12.54 17.60
N ASP A 68 0.69 13.69 18.10
CA ASP A 68 0.98 14.85 17.25
C ASP A 68 2.07 14.52 16.23
N MET A 69 3.18 13.92 16.71
CA MET A 69 4.31 13.56 15.85
C MET A 69 3.93 12.46 14.83
N THR A 70 3.11 11.47 15.22
CA THR A 70 2.58 10.46 14.31
C THR A 70 1.74 11.09 13.19
N ARG A 71 0.84 12.01 13.55
CA ARG A 71 0.01 12.75 12.59
C ARG A 71 0.86 13.62 11.67
N MET A 72 1.81 14.37 12.21
CA MET A 72 2.75 15.14 11.39
C MET A 72 3.41 14.27 10.33
N ARG A 73 3.96 13.12 10.71
CA ARG A 73 4.65 12.23 9.79
C ARG A 73 3.69 11.61 8.77
N ILE A 74 2.60 11.00 9.18
CA ILE A 74 1.64 10.33 8.29
C ILE A 74 1.03 11.32 7.30
N PHE A 75 0.56 12.48 7.75
CA PHE A 75 -0.02 13.50 6.88
C PHE A 75 1.04 14.19 6.01
N GLY A 76 2.28 14.33 6.51
CA GLY A 76 3.42 14.79 5.72
C GLY A 76 3.69 13.85 4.54
N ILE A 77 3.80 12.55 4.77
CA ILE A 77 3.99 11.53 3.73
C ILE A 77 2.84 11.57 2.71
N LEU A 78 1.60 11.69 3.16
CA LEU A 78 0.44 11.83 2.28
C LEU A 78 0.54 13.05 1.37
N ALA A 79 1.01 14.17 1.90
CA ALA A 79 1.21 15.40 1.13
C ALA A 79 2.47 15.39 0.26
N GLY A 80 3.33 14.35 0.38
CA GLY A 80 4.57 14.21 -0.39
C GLY A 80 5.79 14.83 0.28
N TYR A 81 5.73 14.97 1.60
CA TYR A 81 6.82 15.39 2.47
C TYR A 81 7.29 14.18 3.29
N GLU A 82 7.98 13.28 2.64
CA GLU A 82 8.45 12.02 3.25
C GLU A 82 9.65 12.23 4.17
N ASP A 83 10.44 13.27 3.97
CA ASP A 83 11.62 13.55 4.77
C ASP A 83 11.25 14.29 6.07
N GLN A 84 12.01 14.01 7.13
CA GLN A 84 11.87 14.75 8.40
C GLN A 84 12.29 16.22 8.26
N ASN A 85 13.20 16.54 7.34
CA ASN A 85 13.69 17.91 7.12
C ASN A 85 12.56 18.85 6.65
N ASP A 86 11.60 18.35 5.90
CA ASP A 86 10.43 19.13 5.45
C ASP A 86 9.64 19.69 6.62
N HIS A 87 9.66 18.97 7.75
CA HIS A 87 8.91 19.38 8.95
C HIS A 87 9.49 20.61 9.66
N ASP A 88 10.71 21.02 9.38
CA ASP A 88 11.21 22.32 9.91
C ASP A 88 10.47 23.51 9.29
N THR A 89 9.91 23.34 8.09
CA THR A 89 8.99 24.31 7.47
C THR A 89 7.53 24.02 7.83
N LEU A 90 7.09 22.76 7.76
CA LEU A 90 5.70 22.38 8.01
C LEU A 90 5.24 22.62 9.46
N ARG A 91 6.15 22.71 10.42
CA ARG A 91 5.80 22.95 11.83
C ARG A 91 5.06 24.27 12.06
N THR A 92 5.24 25.25 11.17
CA THR A 92 4.58 26.56 11.22
C THR A 92 3.30 26.60 10.38
N ASP A 93 3.06 25.61 9.49
CA ASP A 93 1.91 25.59 8.61
C ASP A 93 0.60 25.51 9.41
N PRO A 94 -0.37 26.40 9.13
CA PRO A 94 -1.61 26.49 9.90
C PRO A 94 -2.49 25.23 9.76
N VAL A 95 -2.46 24.54 8.62
CA VAL A 95 -3.22 23.29 8.45
C VAL A 95 -2.54 22.14 9.18
N PHE A 96 -1.21 22.02 9.13
CA PHE A 96 -0.50 20.99 9.90
C PHE A 96 -0.73 21.14 11.41
N LYS A 97 -0.85 22.36 11.94
CA LYS A 97 -1.25 22.57 13.34
C LYS A 97 -2.67 22.03 13.59
N LEU A 98 -3.63 22.30 12.70
CA LEU A 98 -4.99 21.72 12.81
C LEU A 98 -5.00 20.19 12.74
N LEU A 99 -4.15 19.57 11.90
CA LEU A 99 -4.02 18.11 11.82
C LEU A 99 -3.54 17.49 13.15
N ALA A 100 -2.75 18.25 13.92
CA ALA A 100 -2.25 17.88 15.24
C ALA A 100 -3.16 18.36 16.40
N ASP A 101 -4.41 18.73 16.13
CA ASP A 101 -5.38 19.26 17.10
C ASP A 101 -4.89 20.54 17.82
N ARG A 102 -4.10 21.38 17.15
CA ARG A 102 -3.64 22.68 17.65
C ARG A 102 -4.26 23.84 16.88
N SER A 103 -4.46 24.97 17.54
CA SER A 103 -4.82 26.19 16.84
C SER A 103 -3.69 26.65 15.90
N PRO A 104 -4.01 27.24 14.74
CA PRO A 104 -3.00 27.88 13.90
C PRO A 104 -2.14 28.94 14.64
N ASP A 105 -2.70 29.59 15.66
CA ASP A 105 -2.00 30.58 16.47
C ASP A 105 -1.16 29.98 17.60
N ASP A 106 -1.26 28.68 17.86
CA ASP A 106 -0.47 27.99 18.88
C ASP A 106 1.02 27.94 18.51
N ALA A 107 1.85 27.54 19.46
CA ALA A 107 3.26 27.28 19.24
C ALA A 107 3.50 26.29 18.11
N ASP A 108 4.69 26.36 17.53
CA ASP A 108 5.09 25.48 16.44
C ASP A 108 5.01 24.01 16.82
N LEU A 109 4.82 23.15 15.81
CA LEU A 109 4.88 21.71 15.95
C LEU A 109 6.33 21.22 16.12
N ALA A 110 6.51 19.90 16.24
CA ALA A 110 7.82 19.29 16.45
C ALA A 110 8.80 19.60 15.30
N SER A 111 10.01 19.98 15.65
CA SER A 111 11.12 20.17 14.71
C SER A 111 11.70 18.86 14.21
N GLN A 112 12.47 18.89 13.11
CA GLN A 112 13.17 17.71 12.56
C GLN A 112 13.98 16.95 13.64
N PRO A 113 14.80 17.56 14.49
CA PRO A 113 15.53 16.82 15.53
C PRO A 113 14.60 16.15 16.57
N THR A 114 13.41 16.72 16.81
CA THR A 114 12.43 16.12 17.72
C THR A 114 11.77 14.91 17.07
N LEU A 115 11.42 14.98 15.78
CA LEU A 115 10.90 13.85 15.02
C LEU A 115 11.94 12.73 14.88
N SER A 116 13.20 13.08 14.66
CA SER A 116 14.28 12.08 14.62
C SER A 116 14.42 11.34 15.96
N ARG A 117 14.38 12.07 17.09
CA ARG A 117 14.38 11.43 18.42
C ARG A 117 13.15 10.55 18.62
N PHE A 118 11.97 11.00 18.19
CA PHE A 118 10.74 10.22 18.26
C PHE A 118 10.88 8.88 17.53
N GLU A 119 11.31 8.89 16.28
CA GLU A 119 11.47 7.66 15.48
C GLU A 119 12.52 6.72 16.08
N ASN A 120 13.57 7.27 16.69
CA ASN A 120 14.63 6.51 17.33
C ASN A 120 14.30 5.99 18.75
N LEU A 121 13.21 6.44 19.38
CA LEU A 121 12.74 5.96 20.67
C LEU A 121 11.90 4.69 20.58
N ILE A 122 11.43 4.31 19.38
CA ILE A 122 10.49 3.21 19.22
C ILE A 122 11.14 1.86 19.49
N ASP A 123 10.53 1.09 20.37
CA ASP A 123 10.99 -0.24 20.80
C ASP A 123 10.31 -1.38 20.01
N ILE A 124 10.88 -2.59 20.10
CA ILE A 124 10.35 -3.80 19.46
C ILE A 124 8.90 -4.11 19.90
N PRO A 125 8.54 -4.06 21.20
CA PRO A 125 7.16 -4.27 21.61
C PRO A 125 6.18 -3.30 20.98
N SER A 126 6.57 -2.04 20.74
CA SER A 126 5.74 -1.06 20.02
C SER A 126 5.50 -1.47 18.57
N LEU A 127 6.51 -1.98 17.86
CA LEU A 127 6.35 -2.48 16.49
C LEU A 127 5.39 -3.69 16.44
N TRP A 128 5.44 -4.56 17.43
CA TRP A 128 4.50 -5.69 17.51
C TRP A 128 3.06 -5.22 17.75
N ARG A 129 2.86 -4.23 18.63
CA ARG A 129 1.53 -3.62 18.83
C ARG A 129 1.05 -2.89 17.57
N LEU A 130 1.94 -2.24 16.83
CA LEU A 130 1.57 -1.62 15.54
C LEU A 130 1.11 -2.66 14.52
N ARG A 131 1.76 -3.82 14.45
CA ARG A 131 1.30 -4.94 13.62
C ARG A 131 -0.15 -5.31 13.98
N ASP A 132 -0.47 -5.37 15.27
CA ASP A 132 -1.84 -5.65 15.72
C ASP A 132 -2.81 -4.55 15.31
N VAL A 133 -2.42 -3.28 15.42
CA VAL A 133 -3.25 -2.14 14.97
C VAL A 133 -3.59 -2.25 13.48
N PHE A 134 -2.65 -2.64 12.63
CA PHE A 134 -2.92 -2.81 11.19
C PHE A 134 -3.96 -3.90 10.93
N ILE A 135 -3.82 -5.05 11.59
CA ILE A 135 -4.79 -6.16 11.47
C ILE A 135 -6.15 -5.76 12.05
N ASP A 136 -6.19 -5.13 13.21
CA ASP A 136 -7.45 -4.73 13.87
C ASP A 136 -8.18 -3.65 13.05
N GLN A 137 -7.45 -2.70 12.50
CA GLN A 137 -7.98 -1.70 11.58
C GLN A 137 -8.52 -2.34 10.28
N PHE A 138 -7.81 -3.35 9.75
CA PHE A 138 -8.29 -4.12 8.59
C PHE A 138 -9.59 -4.84 8.92
N VAL A 139 -9.64 -5.57 10.03
CA VAL A 139 -10.86 -6.26 10.50
C VAL A 139 -12.00 -5.27 10.72
N ALA A 140 -11.74 -4.13 11.37
CA ALA A 140 -12.75 -3.10 11.63
C ALA A 140 -13.27 -2.41 10.36
N SER A 141 -12.57 -2.50 9.24
CA SER A 141 -13.00 -1.91 7.97
C SER A 141 -14.15 -2.66 7.30
N PHE A 142 -14.44 -3.89 7.71
CA PHE A 142 -15.52 -4.70 7.19
C PHE A 142 -16.79 -4.54 8.03
N ALA A 143 -17.92 -4.32 7.38
CA ALA A 143 -19.23 -4.28 8.05
C ALA A 143 -19.70 -5.68 8.45
N GLU A 144 -19.40 -6.67 7.60
CA GLU A 144 -19.75 -8.08 7.80
C GLU A 144 -18.52 -8.97 7.57
N PRO A 145 -18.47 -10.16 8.20
CA PRO A 145 -17.40 -11.11 7.98
C PRO A 145 -17.27 -11.48 6.49
N PRO A 146 -16.10 -11.37 5.88
CA PRO A 146 -15.90 -11.77 4.49
C PRO A 146 -15.94 -13.29 4.35
N VAL A 147 -16.51 -13.80 3.25
CA VAL A 147 -16.53 -15.24 2.95
C VAL A 147 -15.13 -15.73 2.56
N THR A 148 -14.44 -14.95 1.72
CA THR A 148 -13.09 -15.30 1.24
C THR A 148 -12.22 -14.04 1.22
N LEU A 149 -10.98 -14.19 1.66
CA LEU A 149 -9.93 -13.17 1.51
C LEU A 149 -8.77 -13.74 0.72
N THR A 150 -8.24 -12.94 -0.19
CA THR A 150 -7.03 -13.25 -0.96
C THR A 150 -5.93 -12.28 -0.56
N PHE A 151 -4.80 -12.81 -0.17
CA PHE A 151 -3.61 -12.03 0.17
C PHE A 151 -2.52 -12.28 -0.88
N ASP A 152 -2.00 -11.19 -1.41
CA ASP A 152 -0.79 -11.19 -2.22
C ASP A 152 0.40 -10.94 -1.31
N ILE A 153 1.36 -11.85 -1.32
CA ILE A 153 2.61 -11.74 -0.56
C ILE A 153 3.76 -11.43 -1.51
N ASP A 154 4.54 -10.42 -1.17
CA ASP A 154 5.64 -9.98 -2.04
C ASP A 154 6.83 -9.46 -1.23
N ALA A 155 8.00 -9.50 -1.84
CA ALA A 155 9.23 -8.90 -1.32
C ALA A 155 9.60 -7.70 -2.20
N ILE A 156 9.75 -6.54 -1.58
CA ILE A 156 10.02 -5.28 -2.29
C ILE A 156 11.49 -4.91 -2.06
N ASP A 157 12.22 -4.64 -3.13
CA ASP A 157 13.57 -4.09 -3.04
C ASP A 157 13.52 -2.62 -2.57
N ASP A 158 14.33 -2.30 -1.58
CA ASP A 158 14.45 -0.96 -1.01
C ASP A 158 15.92 -0.54 -1.01
N PRO A 159 16.40 0.10 -2.10
CA PRO A 159 17.79 0.54 -2.24
C PRO A 159 18.18 1.51 -1.14
N THR A 160 19.35 1.29 -0.54
CA THR A 160 19.92 2.14 0.50
C THR A 160 21.13 2.89 -0.02
N HIS A 161 21.31 4.14 0.42
CA HIS A 161 22.35 5.03 -0.07
C HIS A 161 23.37 5.44 0.98
N GLY A 162 23.40 4.76 2.12
CA GLY A 162 24.31 5.06 3.24
C GLY A 162 24.70 3.81 4.03
N ASN A 163 25.40 4.03 5.15
CA ASN A 163 25.83 2.96 6.04
C ASN A 163 24.76 2.63 7.09
N GLN A 164 23.55 2.29 6.64
CA GLN A 164 22.48 1.91 7.55
C GLN A 164 22.71 0.49 8.10
N GLN A 165 22.25 0.26 9.33
CA GLN A 165 22.34 -1.08 9.94
C GLN A 165 21.56 -2.10 9.13
N LEU A 166 22.16 -3.28 8.90
CA LEU A 166 21.58 -4.41 8.16
C LEU A 166 21.28 -4.14 6.67
N THR A 167 21.77 -3.02 6.14
CA THR A 167 21.84 -2.87 4.68
C THR A 167 22.97 -3.77 4.17
N LEU A 168 22.65 -4.67 3.25
CA LEU A 168 23.58 -5.67 2.74
C LEU A 168 23.45 -5.73 1.21
N PHE A 169 24.55 -6.09 0.54
CA PHE A 169 24.55 -6.25 -0.92
C PHE A 169 23.77 -7.49 -1.32
N HIS A 170 22.75 -7.30 -2.18
CA HIS A 170 21.95 -8.39 -2.70
C HIS A 170 22.36 -8.74 -4.13
N GLY A 171 22.90 -9.95 -4.34
CA GLY A 171 23.47 -10.36 -5.62
C GLY A 171 22.48 -10.41 -6.80
N TYR A 172 21.19 -10.64 -6.55
CA TYR A 172 20.18 -10.65 -7.60
C TYR A 172 19.78 -9.22 -8.07
N TYR A 173 19.71 -8.25 -7.11
CA TYR A 173 19.39 -6.86 -7.40
C TYR A 173 20.62 -5.99 -7.68
N GLU A 174 21.83 -6.53 -7.45
CA GLU A 174 23.12 -5.87 -7.64
C GLU A 174 23.25 -4.52 -6.91
N GLN A 175 22.65 -4.43 -5.70
CA GLN A 175 22.62 -3.19 -4.92
C GLN A 175 22.64 -3.48 -3.40
N TYR A 176 23.04 -2.47 -2.61
CA TYR A 176 22.82 -2.45 -1.17
C TYR A 176 21.38 -2.06 -0.88
N GLN A 177 20.68 -2.82 -0.04
CA GLN A 177 19.25 -2.64 0.16
C GLN A 177 18.76 -3.21 1.48
N TYR A 178 17.50 -2.89 1.83
CA TYR A 178 16.60 -3.73 2.61
C TYR A 178 15.72 -4.56 1.67
N LEU A 179 15.06 -5.58 2.22
CA LEU A 179 14.08 -6.37 1.47
C LEU A 179 12.78 -6.53 2.28
N PRO A 180 11.97 -5.48 2.41
CA PRO A 180 10.66 -5.55 3.06
C PRO A 180 9.79 -6.67 2.52
N LEU A 181 9.11 -7.39 3.43
CA LEU A 181 8.02 -8.30 3.11
C LEU A 181 6.70 -7.54 3.27
N VAL A 182 5.79 -7.67 2.31
CA VAL A 182 4.50 -7.02 2.35
C VAL A 182 3.39 -8.02 2.03
N ILE A 183 2.32 -8.01 2.82
CA ILE A 183 1.11 -8.80 2.61
C ILE A 183 -0.05 -7.83 2.37
N THR A 184 -0.59 -7.85 1.15
CA THR A 184 -1.65 -6.95 0.70
C THR A 184 -2.93 -7.73 0.47
N CYS A 185 -4.07 -7.22 0.91
CA CYS A 185 -5.37 -7.80 0.59
C CYS A 185 -5.80 -7.43 -0.84
N ALA A 186 -6.03 -8.44 -1.69
CA ALA A 186 -6.40 -8.22 -3.09
C ALA A 186 -7.77 -7.55 -3.28
N GLN A 187 -8.70 -7.71 -2.32
CA GLN A 187 -10.04 -7.14 -2.39
C GLN A 187 -10.09 -5.67 -1.97
N THR A 188 -9.22 -5.27 -1.06
CA THR A 188 -9.30 -3.94 -0.42
C THR A 188 -8.10 -3.06 -0.70
N ASP A 189 -7.04 -3.62 -1.26
CA ASP A 189 -5.74 -2.95 -1.49
C ASP A 189 -5.00 -2.52 -0.20
N ASP A 190 -5.52 -2.86 1.00
CA ASP A 190 -4.86 -2.56 2.25
C ASP A 190 -3.57 -3.37 2.39
N ILE A 191 -2.48 -2.74 2.84
CA ILE A 191 -1.34 -3.43 3.42
C ILE A 191 -1.79 -3.92 4.80
N VAL A 192 -1.95 -5.22 4.97
CA VAL A 192 -2.45 -5.82 6.22
C VAL A 192 -1.29 -6.15 7.15
N MET A 193 -0.15 -6.48 6.58
CA MET A 193 1.05 -6.84 7.33
C MET A 193 2.30 -6.54 6.52
N HIS A 194 3.36 -6.15 7.19
CA HIS A 194 4.67 -5.96 6.57
C HIS A 194 5.77 -6.16 7.61
N SER A 195 6.97 -6.51 7.13
CA SER A 195 8.15 -6.69 7.96
C SER A 195 9.39 -6.12 7.25
N LEU A 196 10.19 -5.32 7.94
CA LEU A 196 11.49 -4.90 7.42
C LEU A 196 12.50 -6.03 7.61
N ARG A 197 13.28 -6.33 6.56
CA ARG A 197 14.27 -7.40 6.56
C ARG A 197 15.62 -6.89 6.06
N HIS A 198 16.69 -7.57 6.44
CA HIS A 198 18.04 -7.24 5.96
C HIS A 198 18.19 -7.47 4.46
N GLY A 199 19.15 -6.80 3.84
CA GLY A 199 19.30 -6.75 2.39
C GLY A 199 19.53 -8.09 1.67
N THR A 200 20.09 -9.10 2.33
CA THR A 200 20.33 -10.44 1.76
C THR A 200 19.25 -11.46 2.14
N ALA A 201 18.10 -11.01 2.65
CA ALA A 201 17.00 -11.90 3.00
C ALA A 201 16.49 -12.66 1.77
N ALA A 202 16.21 -13.96 1.91
CA ALA A 202 15.44 -14.67 0.89
C ALA A 202 14.00 -14.13 0.86
N ALA A 203 13.34 -14.17 -0.30
CA ALA A 203 11.98 -13.65 -0.44
C ALA A 203 11.01 -14.23 0.61
N SER A 204 11.13 -15.51 0.93
CA SER A 204 10.28 -16.22 1.90
C SER A 204 10.75 -16.12 3.35
N LEU A 205 11.87 -15.45 3.66
CA LEU A 205 12.37 -15.38 5.05
C LEU A 205 11.35 -14.69 5.97
N GLY A 206 10.87 -15.39 7.01
CA GLY A 206 9.88 -14.90 7.97
C GLY A 206 8.44 -14.80 7.42
N ALA A 207 8.22 -15.13 6.14
CA ALA A 207 6.89 -15.11 5.53
C ALA A 207 5.94 -16.13 6.14
N ASP A 208 6.46 -17.24 6.61
CA ASP A 208 5.71 -18.29 7.30
C ASP A 208 5.21 -17.84 8.67
N ASP A 209 6.04 -17.17 9.46
CA ASP A 209 5.65 -16.64 10.76
C ASP A 209 4.62 -15.51 10.61
N ASP A 210 4.84 -14.59 9.67
CA ASP A 210 3.94 -13.48 9.38
C ASP A 210 2.58 -14.01 8.89
N LEU A 211 2.56 -14.94 7.95
CA LEU A 211 1.32 -15.53 7.44
C LEU A 211 0.57 -16.31 8.52
N LYS A 212 1.29 -17.10 9.32
CA LYS A 212 0.70 -17.85 10.45
C LYS A 212 0.04 -16.91 11.45
N TYR A 213 0.72 -15.82 11.80
CA TYR A 213 0.19 -14.83 12.71
C TYR A 213 -1.08 -14.18 12.14
N LEU A 214 -1.02 -13.70 10.90
CA LEU A 214 -2.15 -13.07 10.21
C LEU A 214 -3.37 -14.01 10.16
N VAL A 215 -3.18 -15.26 9.70
CA VAL A 215 -4.25 -16.26 9.61
C VAL A 215 -4.88 -16.51 10.99
N THR A 216 -4.06 -16.62 12.03
CA THR A 216 -4.54 -16.83 13.41
C THR A 216 -5.42 -15.66 13.88
N ARG A 217 -4.98 -14.43 13.66
CA ARG A 217 -5.72 -13.22 14.03
C ARG A 217 -7.05 -13.09 13.26
N LEU A 218 -7.01 -13.35 11.94
CA LEU A 218 -8.20 -13.25 11.09
C LEU A 218 -9.25 -14.32 11.46
N ARG A 219 -8.82 -15.54 11.74
CA ARG A 219 -9.75 -16.60 12.17
C ARG A 219 -10.30 -16.41 13.59
N ALA A 220 -9.57 -15.71 14.45
CA ALA A 220 -10.11 -15.28 15.74
C ALA A 220 -11.26 -14.26 15.57
N ALA A 221 -11.16 -13.38 14.58
CA ALA A 221 -12.21 -12.41 14.24
C ALA A 221 -13.35 -13.05 13.40
N TRP A 222 -12.99 -13.90 12.46
CA TRP A 222 -13.90 -14.52 11.48
C TRP A 222 -13.62 -16.03 11.34
N PRO A 223 -14.19 -16.88 12.19
CA PRO A 223 -13.85 -18.32 12.26
C PRO A 223 -14.03 -19.08 10.93
N ASN A 224 -14.97 -18.66 10.11
CA ASN A 224 -15.32 -19.34 8.85
C ASN A 224 -14.71 -18.72 7.60
N VAL A 225 -13.84 -17.71 7.73
CA VAL A 225 -13.22 -17.06 6.58
C VAL A 225 -12.30 -18.02 5.82
N ARG A 226 -12.51 -18.14 4.52
CA ARG A 226 -11.57 -18.84 3.63
C ARG A 226 -10.43 -17.91 3.25
N ILE A 227 -9.21 -18.36 3.48
CA ILE A 227 -8.01 -17.57 3.21
C ILE A 227 -7.27 -18.16 2.03
N ARG A 228 -6.95 -17.29 1.08
CA ARG A 228 -6.15 -17.59 -0.10
C ARG A 228 -4.89 -16.75 -0.08
N VAL A 229 -3.78 -17.33 -0.51
CA VAL A 229 -2.49 -16.63 -0.60
C VAL A 229 -1.90 -16.82 -1.98
N ARG A 230 -1.43 -15.74 -2.60
CA ARG A 230 -0.69 -15.76 -3.85
C ARG A 230 0.70 -15.15 -3.63
N GLY A 231 1.72 -15.73 -4.22
CA GLY A 231 3.10 -15.23 -4.18
C GLY A 231 3.85 -15.61 -5.45
N ASP A 232 4.95 -14.94 -5.69
CA ASP A 232 5.83 -15.31 -6.79
C ASP A 232 6.61 -16.62 -6.51
N CYS A 233 7.57 -16.96 -7.36
CA CYS A 233 8.37 -18.18 -7.19
C CYS A 233 9.29 -18.14 -5.96
N GLY A 234 9.57 -16.98 -5.38
CA GLY A 234 10.32 -16.84 -4.14
C GLY A 234 9.58 -17.38 -2.92
N PHE A 235 8.24 -17.50 -2.99
CA PHE A 235 7.38 -18.07 -1.95
C PHE A 235 6.96 -19.52 -2.22
N GLY A 236 7.24 -20.06 -3.41
CA GLY A 236 6.98 -21.45 -3.77
C GLY A 236 7.96 -22.44 -3.13
N VAL A 237 8.19 -22.35 -1.82
CA VAL A 237 9.15 -23.14 -1.05
C VAL A 237 8.44 -24.16 -0.15
N PRO A 238 9.11 -25.27 0.23
CA PRO A 238 8.51 -26.33 1.05
C PRO A 238 7.83 -25.79 2.31
N LEU A 239 8.52 -24.92 3.05
CA LEU A 239 8.03 -24.34 4.30
C LEU A 239 6.67 -23.63 4.13
N MET A 240 6.53 -22.83 3.09
CA MET A 240 5.28 -22.11 2.80
C MET A 240 4.15 -23.05 2.39
N HIS A 241 4.46 -24.04 1.55
CA HIS A 241 3.49 -25.05 1.15
C HIS A 241 2.96 -25.84 2.36
N GLU A 242 3.86 -26.31 3.24
CA GLU A 242 3.51 -27.09 4.42
C GLU A 242 2.74 -26.27 5.44
N LEU A 243 3.10 -24.99 5.59
CA LEU A 243 2.35 -24.08 6.45
C LEU A 243 0.91 -23.89 5.95
N CYS A 244 0.74 -23.61 4.65
CA CYS A 244 -0.58 -23.42 4.06
C CYS A 244 -1.44 -24.70 4.20
N ASP A 245 -0.85 -25.86 3.96
CA ASP A 245 -1.56 -27.15 4.16
C ASP A 245 -1.99 -27.34 5.61
N ARG A 246 -1.10 -27.08 6.58
CA ARG A 246 -1.38 -27.23 8.02
C ARG A 246 -2.44 -26.24 8.51
N LEU A 247 -2.46 -25.02 7.94
CA LEU A 247 -3.40 -23.98 8.30
C LEU A 247 -4.68 -24.00 7.46
N ASP A 248 -4.89 -24.98 6.58
CA ASP A 248 -6.01 -24.99 5.65
C ASP A 248 -6.16 -23.66 4.90
N VAL A 249 -5.04 -23.18 4.34
CA VAL A 249 -4.96 -22.00 3.50
C VAL A 249 -4.81 -22.43 2.06
N ILE A 250 -5.64 -21.87 1.19
CA ILE A 250 -5.53 -22.09 -0.25
C ILE A 250 -4.36 -21.27 -0.77
N TYR A 251 -3.41 -21.90 -1.44
CA TYR A 251 -2.28 -21.16 -2.01
C TYR A 251 -2.19 -21.32 -3.53
N THR A 252 -1.57 -20.33 -4.17
CA THR A 252 -1.07 -20.38 -5.53
C THR A 252 0.24 -19.64 -5.60
N PHE A 253 1.34 -20.36 -5.76
CA PHE A 253 2.68 -19.80 -5.82
C PHE A 253 3.29 -20.02 -7.20
N GLY A 254 4.07 -19.02 -7.66
CA GLY A 254 4.95 -19.22 -8.80
C GLY A 254 5.89 -20.39 -8.55
N GLN A 255 6.23 -21.12 -9.58
CA GLN A 255 7.20 -22.20 -9.53
C GLN A 255 8.34 -21.93 -10.51
N SER A 256 9.57 -21.92 -10.00
CA SER A 256 10.76 -21.77 -10.83
C SER A 256 10.89 -22.92 -11.81
N SER A 257 11.25 -22.60 -13.05
CA SER A 257 11.50 -23.58 -14.10
C SER A 257 12.71 -24.45 -13.78
N ASN A 258 12.65 -25.72 -14.11
CA ASN A 258 13.75 -26.66 -14.08
C ASN A 258 13.67 -27.68 -15.21
N ALA A 259 14.72 -28.46 -15.40
CA ALA A 259 14.81 -29.40 -16.53
C ALA A 259 13.65 -30.44 -16.60
N VAL A 260 13.13 -30.85 -15.42
CA VAL A 260 11.99 -31.80 -15.39
C VAL A 260 10.72 -31.11 -15.89
N LEU A 261 10.39 -29.92 -15.34
CA LEU A 261 9.21 -29.16 -15.75
C LEU A 261 9.27 -28.75 -17.24
N GLN A 262 10.48 -28.43 -17.72
CA GLN A 262 10.69 -28.12 -19.13
C GLN A 262 10.40 -29.34 -20.04
N ARG A 263 10.89 -30.52 -19.66
CA ARG A 263 10.64 -31.75 -20.37
C ARG A 263 9.14 -32.15 -20.40
N GLU A 264 8.46 -32.05 -19.24
CA GLU A 264 7.02 -32.35 -19.14
C GLU A 264 6.13 -31.44 -20.01
N THR A 265 6.67 -30.28 -20.44
CA THR A 265 5.92 -29.29 -21.23
C THR A 265 6.49 -29.07 -22.64
N GLU A 266 7.41 -29.90 -23.09
CA GLU A 266 8.07 -29.73 -24.38
C GLU A 266 7.11 -29.87 -25.54
N GLU A 267 6.27 -30.90 -25.51
CA GLU A 267 5.26 -31.14 -26.52
C GLU A 267 4.19 -30.05 -26.59
N LEU A 268 3.77 -29.56 -25.42
CA LEU A 268 2.80 -28.45 -25.33
C LEU A 268 3.35 -27.16 -25.92
N LEU A 269 4.64 -26.86 -25.66
CA LEU A 269 5.28 -25.67 -26.22
C LEU A 269 5.43 -25.84 -27.76
N ALA A 270 5.84 -27.01 -28.23
CA ALA A 270 5.93 -27.30 -29.67
C ALA A 270 4.56 -27.12 -30.38
N GLU A 271 3.48 -27.53 -29.72
CA GLU A 271 2.13 -27.29 -30.20
C GLU A 271 1.77 -25.81 -30.27
N ALA A 272 2.12 -25.01 -29.22
CA ALA A 272 1.89 -23.60 -29.23
C ALA A 272 2.65 -22.86 -30.35
N VAL A 273 3.90 -23.29 -30.63
CA VAL A 273 4.71 -22.75 -31.72
C VAL A 273 4.07 -23.11 -33.08
N ARG A 274 3.68 -24.36 -33.27
CA ARG A 274 3.04 -24.78 -34.51
C ARG A 274 1.77 -23.97 -34.80
N ARG A 275 0.91 -23.81 -33.82
CA ARG A 275 -0.31 -22.97 -33.97
C ARG A 275 0.01 -21.53 -34.26
N TRP A 276 1.05 -20.98 -33.64
CA TRP A 276 1.52 -19.61 -33.93
C TRP A 276 1.98 -19.48 -35.36
N ASP A 277 2.78 -20.45 -35.87
CA ASP A 277 3.30 -20.42 -37.24
C ASP A 277 2.18 -20.54 -38.30
N GLU A 278 1.09 -21.29 -37.98
CA GLU A 278 -0.07 -21.45 -38.84
C GLU A 278 -1.00 -20.21 -38.83
N THR A 279 -1.23 -19.62 -37.69
CA THR A 279 -2.26 -18.57 -37.50
C THR A 279 -1.72 -17.17 -37.40
N HIS A 280 -0.45 -16.99 -37.01
CA HIS A 280 0.18 -15.73 -36.58
C HIS A 280 -0.58 -15.01 -35.44
N GLU A 281 -1.45 -15.72 -34.71
CA GLU A 281 -2.14 -15.23 -33.54
C GLU A 281 -1.48 -15.76 -32.26
N PRO A 282 -1.35 -14.94 -31.22
CA PRO A 282 -0.77 -15.36 -29.94
C PRO A 282 -1.43 -16.60 -29.38
N GLN A 283 -0.65 -17.62 -29.12
CA GLN A 283 -1.10 -18.90 -28.57
C GLN A 283 -0.82 -18.97 -27.07
N ARG A 284 -1.75 -19.59 -26.34
CA ARG A 284 -1.70 -19.74 -24.89
C ARG A 284 -2.30 -21.08 -24.50
N LEU A 285 -1.47 -22.04 -24.22
CA LEU A 285 -1.86 -23.43 -23.93
C LEU A 285 -1.53 -23.78 -22.48
N PHE A 286 -2.34 -24.64 -21.88
CA PHE A 286 -2.21 -25.08 -20.50
C PHE A 286 -2.16 -26.56 -20.36
N THR A 287 -1.36 -27.05 -19.43
CA THR A 287 -1.39 -28.41 -18.92
C THR A 287 -1.21 -28.46 -17.42
N GLY A 288 -1.64 -29.52 -16.78
CA GLY A 288 -1.45 -29.72 -15.36
C GLY A 288 -0.99 -31.13 -15.05
N PHE A 289 -0.14 -31.28 -14.05
CA PHE A 289 0.40 -32.58 -13.64
C PHE A 289 0.85 -32.55 -12.16
N TRP A 290 0.89 -33.73 -11.55
CA TRP A 290 1.47 -33.92 -10.23
C TRP A 290 3.00 -33.94 -10.36
N TYR A 291 3.65 -33.04 -9.60
CA TYR A 291 5.10 -32.92 -9.55
C TYR A 291 5.59 -32.94 -8.12
N GLN A 292 6.72 -33.57 -7.88
CA GLN A 292 7.39 -33.56 -6.60
C GLN A 292 8.86 -33.19 -6.77
N ALA A 293 9.26 -32.04 -6.22
CA ALA A 293 10.66 -31.68 -6.10
C ALA A 293 11.34 -32.55 -5.00
N LYS A 294 12.65 -32.76 -5.09
CA LYS A 294 13.41 -33.56 -4.11
C LYS A 294 13.24 -33.10 -2.66
N THR A 295 13.00 -31.81 -2.46
CA THR A 295 12.84 -31.19 -1.13
C THR A 295 11.39 -31.18 -0.63
N TRP A 296 10.43 -31.62 -1.44
CA TRP A 296 9.03 -31.61 -1.06
C TRP A 296 8.62 -32.92 -0.37
N THR A 297 7.85 -32.82 0.67
CA THR A 297 7.34 -33.97 1.45
C THR A 297 6.30 -34.77 0.70
N ARG A 298 5.62 -34.16 -0.28
CA ARG A 298 4.58 -34.79 -1.11
C ARG A 298 4.49 -34.17 -2.50
N PRO A 299 3.90 -34.87 -3.49
CA PRO A 299 3.58 -34.27 -4.77
C PRO A 299 2.61 -33.09 -4.62
N ARG A 300 2.72 -32.10 -5.51
CA ARG A 300 1.83 -30.95 -5.59
C ARG A 300 1.36 -30.76 -7.02
N TRP A 301 0.15 -30.23 -7.17
CA TRP A 301 -0.40 -29.92 -8.47
C TRP A 301 0.33 -28.71 -9.08
N VAL A 302 0.89 -28.92 -10.25
CA VAL A 302 1.56 -27.87 -11.03
C VAL A 302 0.73 -27.60 -12.28
N ILE A 303 0.49 -26.33 -12.55
CA ILE A 303 -0.09 -25.86 -13.81
C ILE A 303 1.02 -25.17 -14.60
N ALA A 304 1.18 -25.59 -15.83
CA ALA A 304 2.10 -24.99 -16.78
C ALA A 304 1.31 -24.20 -17.83
N LYS A 305 1.81 -23.00 -18.14
CA LYS A 305 1.37 -22.18 -19.24
C LYS A 305 2.50 -22.10 -20.27
N CYS A 306 2.22 -22.49 -21.52
CA CYS A 306 3.10 -22.37 -22.68
C CYS A 306 2.52 -21.32 -23.63
N GLU A 307 3.32 -20.35 -24.02
CA GLU A 307 2.94 -19.25 -24.90
C GLU A 307 3.87 -19.19 -26.11
N ALA A 308 3.29 -18.86 -27.27
CA ALA A 308 4.03 -18.51 -28.48
C ALA A 308 3.40 -17.25 -29.10
N HIS A 309 4.20 -16.26 -29.40
CA HIS A 309 3.77 -14.97 -29.96
C HIS A 309 4.93 -14.27 -30.67
N ALA A 310 4.70 -13.10 -31.27
CA ALA A 310 5.68 -12.33 -32.05
C ALA A 310 7.01 -12.01 -31.32
N GLN A 311 7.03 -12.03 -29.98
CA GLN A 311 8.21 -11.78 -29.16
C GLN A 311 8.95 -13.07 -28.77
N GLY A 312 8.49 -14.23 -29.22
CA GLY A 312 9.06 -15.54 -28.93
C GLY A 312 8.17 -16.43 -28.06
N THR A 313 8.78 -17.39 -27.40
CA THR A 313 8.10 -18.39 -26.58
C THR A 313 8.33 -18.14 -25.09
N ASN A 314 7.35 -18.54 -24.27
CA ASN A 314 7.45 -18.43 -22.82
C ASN A 314 6.82 -19.65 -22.15
N ARG A 315 7.44 -20.11 -21.04
CA ARG A 315 6.90 -21.16 -20.16
C ARG A 315 6.86 -20.64 -18.73
N ARG A 316 5.71 -20.75 -18.09
CA ARG A 316 5.55 -20.39 -16.69
C ARG A 316 4.81 -21.47 -15.93
N PHE A 317 5.20 -21.66 -14.68
CA PHE A 317 4.68 -22.71 -13.81
C PHE A 317 4.14 -22.10 -12.53
N ILE A 318 3.06 -22.67 -12.02
CA ILE A 318 2.53 -22.36 -10.69
C ILE A 318 2.21 -23.65 -9.94
N THR A 319 2.29 -23.62 -8.63
CA THR A 319 1.84 -24.68 -7.72
C THR A 319 0.62 -24.24 -6.96
N THR A 320 -0.36 -25.12 -6.78
CA THR A 320 -1.59 -24.78 -6.07
C THR A 320 -2.22 -26.01 -5.38
N ASN A 321 -2.91 -25.77 -4.25
CA ASN A 321 -3.81 -26.74 -3.62
C ASN A 321 -5.29 -26.38 -3.81
N ARG A 322 -5.59 -25.45 -4.73
CA ARG A 322 -6.95 -24.99 -5.00
C ARG A 322 -7.81 -26.14 -5.56
N ALA A 323 -8.96 -26.37 -4.96
CA ALA A 323 -9.93 -27.33 -5.47
C ALA A 323 -10.41 -26.92 -6.88
N GLY A 324 -10.56 -27.90 -7.76
CA GLY A 324 -10.97 -27.68 -9.14
C GLY A 324 -9.87 -27.19 -10.09
N ALA A 325 -8.66 -26.90 -9.61
CA ALA A 325 -7.54 -26.46 -10.45
C ALA A 325 -7.12 -27.52 -11.49
N GLU A 326 -7.42 -28.80 -11.22
CA GLU A 326 -7.15 -29.92 -12.14
C GLU A 326 -8.08 -29.90 -13.36
N ALA A 327 -9.32 -29.46 -13.18
CA ALA A 327 -10.32 -29.37 -14.25
C ALA A 327 -10.28 -28.02 -14.99
N TYR A 328 -9.85 -26.95 -14.32
CA TYR A 328 -9.93 -25.57 -14.82
C TYR A 328 -8.56 -24.87 -14.80
N LEU A 329 -7.62 -25.41 -15.57
CA LEU A 329 -6.21 -24.97 -15.58
C LEU A 329 -6.04 -23.47 -15.90
N GLU A 330 -6.70 -23.02 -16.96
CA GLU A 330 -6.62 -21.63 -17.42
C GLU A 330 -7.20 -20.66 -16.38
N ALA A 331 -8.39 -20.96 -15.85
CA ALA A 331 -9.03 -20.13 -14.84
C ALA A 331 -8.21 -20.05 -13.56
N ALA A 332 -7.60 -21.15 -13.12
CA ALA A 332 -6.72 -21.19 -11.96
C ALA A 332 -5.43 -20.36 -12.19
N TYR A 333 -4.89 -20.42 -13.41
CA TYR A 333 -3.74 -19.62 -13.78
C TYR A 333 -4.09 -18.12 -13.88
N ASP A 334 -5.25 -17.78 -14.43
CA ASP A 334 -5.70 -16.39 -14.57
C ASP A 334 -5.99 -15.76 -13.21
N ASP A 335 -6.53 -16.50 -12.25
CA ASP A 335 -6.62 -16.07 -10.87
C ASP A 335 -5.24 -15.74 -10.27
N TYR A 336 -4.25 -16.60 -10.53
CA TYR A 336 -2.86 -16.31 -10.15
C TYR A 336 -2.33 -15.05 -10.84
N ALA A 337 -2.61 -14.86 -12.12
CA ALA A 337 -2.16 -13.71 -12.89
C ALA A 337 -2.69 -12.37 -12.33
N MET A 338 -3.83 -12.39 -11.62
CA MET A 338 -4.35 -11.22 -10.87
C MET A 338 -3.40 -10.76 -9.77
N ARG A 339 -2.47 -11.60 -9.28
CA ARG A 339 -1.38 -11.17 -8.39
C ARG A 339 -0.59 -9.98 -8.96
N GLY A 340 -0.51 -9.86 -10.28
CA GLY A 340 0.13 -8.71 -10.91
C GLY A 340 -0.47 -7.36 -10.51
N GLU A 341 -1.66 -7.30 -9.87
CA GLU A 341 -2.17 -6.06 -9.26
C GLU A 341 -1.37 -5.66 -8.01
N SER A 342 -0.77 -6.63 -7.29
CA SER A 342 0.11 -6.32 -6.16
C SER A 342 1.32 -5.49 -6.59
N GLU A 343 1.82 -5.68 -7.82
CA GLU A 343 2.91 -4.87 -8.37
C GLU A 343 2.53 -3.40 -8.48
N ASN A 344 1.25 -3.09 -8.78
CA ASN A 344 0.74 -1.73 -8.77
C ASN A 344 0.68 -1.18 -7.34
N ARG A 345 0.28 -2.01 -6.36
CA ARG A 345 0.25 -1.62 -4.94
C ARG A 345 1.66 -1.40 -4.40
N ASN A 346 2.59 -2.28 -4.73
CA ASN A 346 4.00 -2.13 -4.39
C ASN A 346 4.59 -0.84 -4.99
N LYS A 347 4.21 -0.50 -6.24
CA LYS A 347 4.60 0.75 -6.88
C LYS A 347 3.98 1.97 -6.19
N GLU A 348 2.71 1.92 -5.79
CA GLU A 348 2.09 2.98 -5.01
C GLU A 348 2.79 3.15 -3.65
N PHE A 349 3.16 2.05 -3.01
CA PHE A 349 3.89 2.07 -1.74
C PHE A 349 5.31 2.62 -1.91
N LYS A 350 6.08 2.07 -2.85
CA LYS A 350 7.47 2.45 -3.10
C LYS A 350 7.58 3.88 -3.63
N CYS A 351 6.91 4.17 -4.74
CA CYS A 351 7.04 5.46 -5.43
C CYS A 351 5.95 6.47 -5.04
N GLY A 352 4.76 6.00 -4.70
CA GLY A 352 3.61 6.85 -4.42
C GLY A 352 3.67 7.53 -3.07
N VAL A 353 4.05 6.80 -2.02
CA VAL A 353 4.26 7.33 -0.67
C VAL A 353 5.72 7.25 -0.23
N ALA A 354 6.64 7.04 -1.16
CA ALA A 354 8.09 7.08 -0.96
C ALA A 354 8.60 6.14 0.17
N MET A 355 8.09 4.90 0.23
CA MET A 355 8.51 3.92 1.22
C MET A 355 10.01 3.60 1.12
N ASP A 356 10.62 3.78 -0.05
CA ASP A 356 12.05 3.60 -0.31
C ASP A 356 12.95 4.73 0.23
N ARG A 357 12.42 5.57 1.10
CA ARG A 357 13.16 6.63 1.81
C ARG A 357 13.47 6.26 3.27
N LEU A 358 13.85 5.01 3.51
CA LEU A 358 14.28 4.52 4.83
C LEU A 358 15.74 4.95 5.08
N SER A 359 15.94 6.21 5.44
CA SER A 359 17.25 6.88 5.46
C SER A 359 17.88 7.00 6.85
N ASP A 360 17.28 6.44 7.91
CA ASP A 360 17.89 6.44 9.25
C ASP A 360 19.06 5.46 9.33
N HIS A 361 20.05 5.75 10.19
CA HIS A 361 21.15 4.82 10.44
C HIS A 361 20.70 3.54 11.13
N ARG A 362 19.71 3.63 12.04
CA ARG A 362 19.25 2.51 12.86
C ARG A 362 18.18 1.71 12.16
N PHE A 363 18.36 0.38 12.12
CA PHE A 363 17.37 -0.53 11.53
C PHE A 363 15.96 -0.38 12.13
N MET A 364 15.88 -0.23 13.46
CA MET A 364 14.60 -0.10 14.15
C MET A 364 13.85 1.17 13.81
N ALA A 365 14.56 2.29 13.63
CA ALA A 365 13.96 3.55 13.17
C ALA A 365 13.42 3.42 11.75
N ASN A 366 14.15 2.75 10.85
CA ASN A 366 13.69 2.45 9.50
C ASN A 366 12.48 1.50 9.50
N TYR A 367 12.45 0.52 10.40
CA TYR A 367 11.30 -0.36 10.53
C TYR A 367 10.06 0.44 11.00
N PHE A 368 10.22 1.38 11.92
CA PHE A 368 9.13 2.26 12.31
C PHE A 368 8.69 3.20 11.16
N ARG A 369 9.63 3.74 10.39
CA ARG A 369 9.31 4.52 9.17
C ARG A 369 8.48 3.71 8.19
N LEU A 370 8.81 2.44 7.98
CA LEU A 370 8.01 1.57 7.13
C LEU A 370 6.54 1.51 7.59
N TYR A 371 6.28 1.48 8.92
CA TYR A 371 4.93 1.58 9.47
C TYR A 371 4.26 2.92 9.16
N LEU A 372 4.99 4.03 9.23
CA LEU A 372 4.45 5.36 8.91
C LEU A 372 4.03 5.46 7.43
N HIS A 373 4.86 4.97 6.52
CA HIS A 373 4.56 4.93 5.08
C HIS A 373 3.37 3.99 4.78
N ALA A 374 3.32 2.83 5.40
CA ALA A 374 2.21 1.89 5.26
C ALA A 374 0.90 2.47 5.80
N ALA A 375 0.94 3.19 6.93
CA ALA A 375 -0.22 3.87 7.50
C ALA A 375 -0.73 4.98 6.58
N ALA A 376 0.17 5.78 6.00
CA ALA A 376 -0.19 6.81 5.03
C ALA A 376 -0.86 6.20 3.79
N LEU A 377 -0.30 5.13 3.22
CA LEU A 377 -0.92 4.46 2.08
C LEU A 377 -2.30 3.88 2.43
N ASN A 378 -2.42 3.17 3.55
CA ASN A 378 -3.69 2.58 3.97
C ASN A 378 -4.77 3.65 4.21
N LEU A 379 -4.43 4.79 4.81
CA LEU A 379 -5.36 5.90 5.00
C LEU A 379 -5.89 6.41 3.65
N MET A 380 -5.01 6.59 2.66
CA MET A 380 -5.37 7.02 1.31
C MET A 380 -6.21 5.95 0.59
N VAL A 381 -5.79 4.69 0.63
CA VAL A 381 -6.48 3.57 -0.03
C VAL A 381 -7.91 3.43 0.51
N ARG A 382 -8.09 3.52 1.82
CA ARG A 382 -9.42 3.41 2.44
C ARG A 382 -10.32 4.57 2.09
N LEU A 383 -9.82 5.81 2.17
CA LEU A 383 -10.60 6.97 1.75
C LEU A 383 -10.94 6.90 0.26
N ARG A 384 -9.98 6.55 -0.59
CA ARG A 384 -10.18 6.34 -2.02
C ARG A 384 -11.30 5.33 -2.29
N ARG A 385 -11.28 4.20 -1.60
CA ARG A 385 -12.29 3.13 -1.71
C ARG A 385 -13.70 3.62 -1.32
N GLU A 386 -13.81 4.48 -0.30
CA GLU A 386 -15.11 5.03 0.11
C GLU A 386 -15.65 6.09 -0.85
N VAL A 387 -14.77 6.89 -1.44
CA VAL A 387 -15.15 7.97 -2.37
C VAL A 387 -15.44 7.45 -3.77
N ALA A 388 -14.73 6.39 -4.18
CA ALA A 388 -14.92 5.75 -5.46
C ALA A 388 -16.31 5.08 -5.50
N ASP A 389 -16.95 5.11 -6.68
CA ASP A 389 -18.03 4.17 -6.96
C ASP A 389 -17.40 2.77 -7.04
N PRO A 390 -17.58 1.91 -6.04
CA PRO A 390 -16.94 0.61 -6.08
C PRO A 390 -17.46 -0.11 -7.34
N PRO A 391 -16.58 -0.73 -8.14
CA PRO A 391 -17.04 -1.78 -9.02
C PRO A 391 -17.77 -2.80 -8.15
N PRO A 392 -18.81 -3.48 -8.65
CA PRO A 392 -19.31 -4.65 -7.96
C PRO A 392 -18.07 -5.51 -7.68
N SER A 393 -17.85 -5.85 -6.41
CA SER A 393 -16.81 -6.78 -6.03
C SER A 393 -16.89 -7.94 -6.99
N PRO A 394 -15.80 -8.39 -7.61
CA PRO A 394 -15.83 -9.65 -8.31
C PRO A 394 -16.39 -10.63 -7.31
N THR A 395 -17.58 -11.09 -7.56
CA THR A 395 -18.42 -11.83 -6.61
C THR A 395 -17.53 -12.82 -5.91
N SER A 396 -17.40 -12.66 -4.61
CA SER A 396 -16.50 -13.43 -3.75
C SER A 396 -16.86 -14.90 -3.68
N GLU A 397 -17.99 -15.26 -4.20
CA GLU A 397 -18.43 -16.59 -4.49
C GLU A 397 -17.91 -17.00 -5.87
N MET A 398 -16.64 -17.44 -5.90
CA MET A 398 -16.30 -18.41 -6.89
C MET A 398 -17.06 -19.67 -6.52
N PRO A 399 -18.07 -20.06 -7.30
CA PRO A 399 -18.56 -21.42 -7.22
C PRO A 399 -17.34 -22.34 -7.37
N THR A 400 -17.34 -23.47 -6.74
CA THR A 400 -16.36 -24.55 -6.95
C THR A 400 -16.22 -24.90 -8.45
N GLU A 401 -17.17 -24.46 -9.26
CA GLU A 401 -17.21 -24.51 -10.72
C GLU A 401 -16.77 -23.15 -11.25
N ALA A 402 -15.60 -23.13 -11.87
CA ALA A 402 -14.91 -21.93 -12.30
C ALA A 402 -15.67 -21.17 -13.39
N LEU A 403 -16.30 -20.07 -13.03
CA LEU A 403 -16.49 -19.00 -13.99
C LEU A 403 -15.09 -18.41 -14.30
N PRO A 404 -14.75 -18.18 -15.59
CA PRO A 404 -13.49 -17.57 -15.94
C PRO A 404 -13.37 -16.22 -15.22
N GLU A 405 -12.34 -16.07 -14.42
CA GLU A 405 -12.03 -14.80 -13.79
C GLU A 405 -11.84 -13.72 -14.87
N PRO A 406 -12.32 -12.50 -14.67
CA PRO A 406 -12.14 -11.46 -15.66
C PRO A 406 -10.64 -11.24 -15.88
N ASN A 407 -10.23 -11.21 -17.15
CA ASN A 407 -8.87 -10.86 -17.52
C ASN A 407 -8.46 -9.54 -16.84
N ARG A 408 -7.27 -9.48 -16.26
CA ARG A 408 -6.72 -8.32 -15.53
C ARG A 408 -6.93 -6.99 -16.25
N LYS A 409 -6.62 -6.92 -17.55
CA LYS A 409 -6.84 -5.72 -18.37
C LYS A 409 -8.31 -5.33 -18.45
N ARG A 410 -9.20 -6.31 -18.56
CA ARG A 410 -10.64 -6.07 -18.62
C ARG A 410 -11.18 -5.55 -17.29
N TYR A 411 -10.70 -6.12 -16.20
CA TYR A 411 -11.01 -5.65 -14.84
C TYR A 411 -10.51 -4.22 -14.60
N GLN A 412 -9.24 -3.92 -14.88
CA GLN A 412 -8.67 -2.58 -14.75
C GLN A 412 -9.40 -1.55 -15.62
N ASN A 413 -9.72 -1.89 -16.87
CA ASN A 413 -10.44 -0.99 -17.76
C ASN A 413 -11.88 -0.73 -17.29
N ALA A 414 -12.55 -1.72 -16.73
CA ALA A 414 -13.88 -1.56 -16.17
C ALA A 414 -13.86 -0.67 -14.93
N ARG A 415 -12.85 -0.81 -14.09
CA ARG A 415 -12.64 0.01 -12.88
C ARG A 415 -12.35 1.46 -13.24
N ARG A 416 -11.43 1.74 -14.17
CA ARG A 416 -11.09 3.08 -14.65
C ARG A 416 -12.27 3.84 -15.27
N ARG A 417 -13.13 3.15 -16.00
CA ARG A 417 -14.29 3.77 -16.64
C ARG A 417 -15.34 4.25 -15.65
N ARG A 418 -15.44 3.61 -14.48
CA ARG A 418 -16.42 3.96 -13.47
C ARG A 418 -16.00 5.13 -12.61
N ASP A 419 -14.77 5.13 -12.17
CA ASP A 419 -14.26 6.20 -11.33
C ASP A 419 -12.75 6.43 -11.54
N PRO A 420 -12.38 7.53 -12.21
CA PRO A 420 -10.97 7.89 -12.40
C PRO A 420 -10.21 8.06 -11.08
N LEU A 421 -10.87 8.51 -9.99
CA LEU A 421 -10.24 8.63 -8.68
C LEU A 421 -10.02 7.28 -8.01
N GLY A 422 -10.88 6.29 -8.26
CA GLY A 422 -10.75 4.95 -7.71
C GLY A 422 -9.46 4.24 -8.12
N GLU A 423 -8.93 4.58 -9.29
CA GLU A 423 -7.63 4.10 -9.80
C GLU A 423 -6.52 5.15 -9.65
N GLY A 424 -6.83 6.31 -9.07
CA GLY A 424 -5.86 7.39 -8.90
C GLY A 424 -4.70 6.97 -8.00
N GLN A 425 -3.48 7.04 -8.54
CA GLN A 425 -2.27 6.85 -7.75
C GLN A 425 -2.12 7.96 -6.69
N PRO A 426 -1.29 7.77 -5.65
CA PRO A 426 -1.03 8.80 -4.65
C PRO A 426 -0.67 10.17 -5.22
N ALA A 427 0.11 10.22 -6.31
CA ALA A 427 0.45 11.47 -6.99
C ALA A 427 -0.80 12.16 -7.58
N THR A 428 -1.74 11.40 -8.13
CA THR A 428 -3.02 11.94 -8.64
C THR A 428 -3.85 12.53 -7.50
N TRP A 429 -3.96 11.79 -6.39
CA TRP A 429 -4.69 12.26 -5.20
C TRP A 429 -4.05 13.51 -4.59
N ARG A 430 -2.71 13.57 -4.54
CA ARG A 430 -2.00 14.78 -4.11
C ARG A 430 -2.39 15.98 -4.97
N LEU A 431 -2.26 15.85 -6.27
CA LEU A 431 -2.54 16.95 -7.20
C LEU A 431 -4.01 17.39 -7.16
N MET A 432 -4.93 16.43 -7.14
CA MET A 432 -6.36 16.68 -7.35
C MET A 432 -7.16 16.89 -6.06
N VAL A 433 -6.62 16.52 -4.90
CA VAL A 433 -7.36 16.57 -3.62
C VAL A 433 -6.54 17.22 -2.50
N ILE A 434 -5.25 16.88 -2.36
CA ILE A 434 -4.45 17.29 -1.19
C ILE A 434 -3.84 18.67 -1.38
N LYS A 435 -3.16 18.92 -2.51
CA LYS A 435 -2.46 20.16 -2.81
C LYS A 435 -3.44 21.27 -3.20
N VAL A 436 -4.03 21.89 -2.18
CA VAL A 436 -5.00 22.98 -2.33
C VAL A 436 -4.53 24.16 -1.53
N ALA A 437 -4.26 25.27 -2.22
CA ALA A 437 -3.92 26.51 -1.59
C ALA A 437 -5.12 27.09 -0.83
N ALA A 438 -4.90 27.52 0.40
CA ALA A 438 -5.91 28.16 1.23
C ALA A 438 -5.32 29.18 2.17
N THR A 439 -6.11 30.21 2.52
CA THR A 439 -5.85 31.07 3.66
C THR A 439 -6.54 30.53 4.91
N VAL A 440 -5.92 30.67 6.06
CA VAL A 440 -6.45 30.20 7.34
C VAL A 440 -6.61 31.40 8.27
N GLU A 441 -7.82 31.66 8.73
CA GLU A 441 -8.14 32.74 9.65
C GLU A 441 -8.68 32.17 10.95
N VAL A 442 -8.13 32.62 12.05
CA VAL A 442 -8.59 32.24 13.40
C VAL A 442 -9.41 33.39 14.00
N SER A 443 -10.55 33.03 14.55
CA SER A 443 -11.35 33.93 15.35
C SER A 443 -11.75 33.26 16.67
N CYS A 444 -12.23 34.02 17.63
CA CYS A 444 -12.64 33.49 18.94
C CYS A 444 -13.73 32.41 18.88
N ARG A 445 -14.45 32.28 17.74
CA ARG A 445 -15.55 31.33 17.60
C ARG A 445 -15.30 30.20 16.58
N ARG A 446 -14.35 30.37 15.66
CA ARG A 446 -14.11 29.40 14.56
C ARG A 446 -12.78 29.66 13.87
N VAL A 447 -12.25 28.61 13.27
CA VAL A 447 -11.21 28.68 12.25
C VAL A 447 -11.87 28.61 10.87
N VAL A 448 -11.52 29.54 9.99
CA VAL A 448 -12.03 29.58 8.61
C VAL A 448 -10.90 29.30 7.65
N VAL A 449 -11.02 28.23 6.89
CA VAL A 449 -10.09 27.86 5.82
C VAL A 449 -10.75 28.22 4.48
N ARG A 450 -10.17 29.17 3.75
CA ARG A 450 -10.68 29.61 2.45
C ARG A 450 -9.85 29.05 1.32
N LEU A 451 -10.42 28.12 0.59
CA LEU A 451 -9.82 27.51 -0.60
C LEU A 451 -9.85 28.50 -1.78
N SER A 452 -8.90 28.39 -2.68
CA SER A 452 -8.93 29.14 -3.94
C SER A 452 -10.16 28.78 -4.77
N GLY A 453 -10.97 29.79 -5.13
CA GLY A 453 -12.18 29.60 -5.98
C GLY A 453 -11.87 29.20 -7.42
N SER A 454 -10.65 29.47 -7.90
CA SER A 454 -10.17 29.13 -9.24
C SER A 454 -9.51 27.75 -9.34
N TRP A 455 -9.45 27.00 -8.25
CA TRP A 455 -8.83 25.69 -8.26
C TRP A 455 -9.60 24.70 -9.16
N PRO A 456 -8.94 24.07 -10.15
CA PRO A 456 -9.63 23.31 -11.19
C PRO A 456 -10.30 22.01 -10.70
N HIS A 457 -9.85 21.46 -9.54
CA HIS A 457 -10.34 20.19 -9.00
C HIS A 457 -11.36 20.37 -7.86
N ARG A 458 -11.94 21.55 -7.72
CA ARG A 458 -12.90 21.89 -6.66
C ARG A 458 -14.05 20.87 -6.53
N SER A 459 -14.64 20.45 -7.64
CA SER A 459 -15.74 19.49 -7.64
C SER A 459 -15.38 18.13 -7.06
N LEU A 460 -14.15 17.66 -7.31
CA LEU A 460 -13.64 16.40 -6.74
C LEU A 460 -13.41 16.53 -5.24
N TRP A 461 -12.84 17.63 -4.81
CA TRP A 461 -12.65 17.92 -3.40
C TRP A 461 -13.98 18.01 -2.64
N GLU A 462 -14.97 18.68 -3.19
CA GLU A 462 -16.33 18.76 -2.63
C GLU A 462 -16.99 17.36 -2.54
N ARG A 463 -16.74 16.48 -3.52
CA ARG A 463 -17.18 15.08 -3.47
C ARG A 463 -16.54 14.34 -2.29
N VAL A 464 -15.23 14.46 -2.08
CA VAL A 464 -14.53 13.86 -0.95
C VAL A 464 -15.10 14.38 0.37
N MET A 465 -15.26 15.70 0.51
CA MET A 465 -15.85 16.34 1.70
C MET A 465 -17.23 15.79 2.02
N LYS A 466 -18.12 15.70 1.03
CA LYS A 466 -19.49 15.18 1.24
C LYS A 466 -19.48 13.75 1.78
N HIS A 467 -18.58 12.89 1.27
CA HIS A 467 -18.45 11.53 1.75
C HIS A 467 -17.94 11.44 3.21
N VAL A 468 -17.01 12.33 3.56
CA VAL A 468 -16.40 12.31 4.87
C VAL A 468 -17.31 12.92 5.94
N VAL A 469 -17.97 14.04 5.63
CA VAL A 469 -18.79 14.79 6.60
C VAL A 469 -20.18 14.15 6.82
N ASN A 470 -20.79 13.60 5.77
CA ASN A 470 -22.17 13.09 5.84
C ASN A 470 -22.29 11.65 6.34
N ARG A 471 -21.20 10.96 6.61
CA ARG A 471 -21.27 9.59 7.15
C ARG A 471 -21.14 9.60 8.68
N PRO A 472 -22.03 8.87 9.37
CA PRO A 472 -21.94 8.77 10.83
C PRO A 472 -20.62 8.11 11.26
N PRO A 473 -20.11 8.43 12.48
CA PRO A 473 -18.98 7.73 13.06
C PRO A 473 -19.25 6.21 13.09
N GLY A 474 -18.28 5.40 12.64
CA GLY A 474 -18.39 3.95 12.65
C GLY A 474 -19.08 3.33 11.43
N ALA A 475 -19.42 4.10 10.38
CA ALA A 475 -19.87 3.52 9.11
C ALA A 475 -18.76 2.64 8.50
N ARG A 476 -19.02 1.34 8.37
CA ARG A 476 -18.09 0.33 7.87
C ARG A 476 -18.33 0.05 6.39
N PHE A 477 -17.31 -0.42 5.72
CA PHE A 477 -17.41 -0.87 4.34
C PHE A 477 -18.26 -2.16 4.27
N CYS A 478 -19.32 -2.16 3.45
CA CYS A 478 -19.98 -3.39 3.02
C CYS A 478 -19.32 -3.82 1.72
N PRO A 479 -18.61 -4.95 1.65
CA PRO A 479 -18.26 -5.54 0.38
C PRO A 479 -19.57 -6.03 -0.24
N GLY A 480 -20.04 -5.37 -1.31
CA GLY A 480 -21.14 -5.85 -2.12
C GLY A 480 -20.75 -7.11 -2.89
#